data_164c149059422ec6c01c0ee94a467b69
#
_entry.id   164c149059422ec6c01c0ee94a467b69
#
_cell.length_a   1.000
_cell.length_b   1.000
_cell.length_c   1.000
_cell.angle_alpha   90.00
_cell.angle_beta   90.00
_cell.angle_gamma   90.00
#
_symmetry.space_group_name_H-M   'P 1'
#
loop_
_entity.id
_entity.type
_entity.pdbx_description
1 polymer ?
#
loop_
_entity_poly.entity_id
_entity_poly.type
_entity_poly.pdbx_seq_one_letter_code
_entity_poly.pdbx_strand_id
1 'polypeptide(L)'
;MTEAPTSPKASTKPRSGSSKSSPMIAVRGLIKKFGGQEILRGIDLEVATGETLAIIGRSGGGKSVLLKHIVGLMEPDAGEIWIQDQDIIGMSERQLGEIRKKVGILFQGGALFDSMTVEENIAFPLREAGERDPKVLRAKVAEMLDVMEMEGQGDKMPESLSGGMKKRVGLARSIIRRPSCVLYDEPTSGLDPVVADSINRLIRRLQHRFGMTSIVVTHDMKNAFDVADRIAYLHKGRIYFHGTSAELQQSSDPLIQDFLLGRSDGHRGNPVES
;
A
#
# COMPACT_ATOMS: atom_id res chain seq x y z
N MET A 1 40.88 43.00 27.96
CA MET A 1 40.21 41.88 28.65
C MET A 1 38.72 42.24 28.70
N THR A 2 37.97 41.68 27.79
CA THR A 2 36.51 41.91 27.77
C THR A 2 35.88 40.59 27.29
N GLU A 3 35.25 39.92 28.25
CA GLU A 3 34.57 38.64 28.03
C GLU A 3 33.30 38.83 27.20
N ALA A 4 33.08 37.92 26.24
CA ALA A 4 31.84 37.81 25.49
C ALA A 4 30.81 36.90 26.22
N PRO A 5 29.52 37.22 26.23
CA PRO A 5 28.52 36.41 26.91
C PRO A 5 28.09 35.21 26.04
N THR A 6 28.17 34.03 26.63
CA THR A 6 27.63 32.77 26.13
C THR A 6 26.10 32.77 26.18
N SER A 7 25.45 32.61 25.03
CA SER A 7 23.98 32.35 24.93
C SER A 7 23.64 30.89 25.26
N PRO A 8 22.60 30.61 26.05
CA PRO A 8 22.18 29.24 26.33
C PRO A 8 21.39 28.64 25.15
N LYS A 9 21.76 27.43 24.73
CA LYS A 9 20.99 26.61 23.81
C LYS A 9 19.67 26.21 24.47
N ALA A 10 18.57 26.68 23.90
CA ALA A 10 17.22 26.26 24.27
C ALA A 10 16.99 24.83 23.77
N SER A 11 16.96 23.88 24.70
CA SER A 11 16.46 22.52 24.52
C SER A 11 14.93 22.56 24.48
N THR A 12 14.34 22.51 23.29
CA THR A 12 12.90 22.35 23.12
C THR A 12 12.53 20.89 23.30
N LYS A 13 12.08 20.51 24.50
CA LYS A 13 11.37 19.24 24.73
C LYS A 13 10.07 19.24 23.91
N PRO A 14 9.72 18.12 23.24
CA PRO A 14 8.43 18.01 22.57
C PRO A 14 7.32 18.02 23.61
N ARG A 15 6.28 18.83 23.33
CA ARG A 15 5.06 18.94 24.15
C ARG A 15 4.34 17.59 24.16
N SER A 16 4.18 17.02 25.34
CA SER A 16 3.25 15.92 25.62
C SER A 16 1.80 16.40 25.40
N GLY A 17 1.13 15.83 24.41
CA GLY A 17 -0.28 16.11 24.13
C GLY A 17 -0.92 14.99 23.37
N SER A 18 -1.81 14.21 24.01
CA SER A 18 -2.65 13.12 23.54
C SER A 18 -1.90 11.84 23.09
N SER A 19 -2.23 10.72 23.68
CA SER A 19 -1.78 9.38 23.29
C SER A 19 -2.33 9.01 21.89
N LYS A 20 -1.70 9.53 20.83
CA LYS A 20 -1.85 8.96 19.50
C LYS A 20 -1.02 7.68 19.51
N SER A 21 -1.68 6.52 19.33
CA SER A 21 -0.99 5.27 19.04
C SER A 21 0.00 5.49 17.91
N SER A 22 1.21 4.94 18.03
CA SER A 22 2.22 5.01 16.97
C SER A 22 1.61 4.58 15.64
N PRO A 23 1.94 5.25 14.52
CA PRO A 23 1.43 4.85 13.21
C PRO A 23 1.92 3.45 12.86
N MET A 24 1.13 2.69 12.11
CA MET A 24 1.54 1.39 11.59
C MET A 24 2.70 1.52 10.62
N ILE A 25 2.66 2.56 9.78
CA ILE A 25 3.73 2.90 8.83
C ILE A 25 3.99 4.41 8.90
N ALA A 26 5.27 4.80 8.99
CA ALA A 26 5.71 6.17 8.80
C ALA A 26 6.87 6.23 7.81
N VAL A 27 6.76 7.12 6.85
CA VAL A 27 7.80 7.44 5.85
C VAL A 27 8.19 8.88 6.07
N ARG A 28 9.49 9.18 6.17
CA ARG A 28 9.99 10.54 6.43
C ARG A 28 11.10 10.90 5.46
N GLY A 29 10.88 11.97 4.69
CA GLY A 29 11.86 12.55 3.78
C GLY A 29 12.38 11.57 2.73
N LEU A 30 11.59 10.58 2.30
CA LEU A 30 12.04 9.50 1.43
C LEU A 30 12.40 10.01 0.04
N ILE A 31 13.63 9.78 -0.39
CA ILE A 31 14.16 10.15 -1.71
C ILE A 31 14.59 8.89 -2.46
N LYS A 32 14.23 8.83 -3.76
CA LYS A 32 14.72 7.79 -4.68
C LYS A 32 14.99 8.37 -6.06
N LYS A 33 16.18 8.03 -6.59
CA LYS A 33 16.65 8.40 -7.92
C LYS A 33 16.95 7.16 -8.76
N PHE A 34 16.71 7.24 -10.04
CA PHE A 34 17.16 6.26 -11.04
C PHE A 34 17.84 7.01 -12.20
N GLY A 35 19.09 6.67 -12.51
CA GLY A 35 19.82 7.30 -13.59
C GLY A 35 19.88 8.84 -13.50
N GLY A 36 19.95 9.38 -12.28
CA GLY A 36 19.95 10.83 -12.04
C GLY A 36 18.57 11.48 -11.96
N GLN A 37 17.50 10.80 -12.37
CA GLN A 37 16.13 11.31 -12.28
C GLN A 37 15.54 11.00 -10.90
N GLU A 38 15.07 12.03 -10.18
CA GLU A 38 14.34 11.86 -8.92
C GLU A 38 12.91 11.38 -9.17
N ILE A 39 12.61 10.19 -8.68
CA ILE A 39 11.27 9.60 -8.74
C ILE A 39 10.48 9.90 -7.46
N LEU A 40 11.12 9.78 -6.29
CA LEU A 40 10.57 10.21 -5.01
C LEU A 40 11.43 11.37 -4.49
N ARG A 41 10.77 12.44 -4.03
CA ARG A 41 11.39 13.74 -3.76
C ARG A 41 11.08 14.25 -2.36
N GLY A 42 11.44 13.46 -1.35
CA GLY A 42 11.14 13.77 0.04
C GLY A 42 9.67 13.47 0.37
N ILE A 43 9.32 12.19 0.40
CA ILE A 43 7.98 11.72 0.77
C ILE A 43 7.88 11.69 2.28
N ASP A 44 6.85 12.37 2.80
CA ASP A 44 6.39 12.26 4.19
C ASP A 44 4.98 11.66 4.17
N LEU A 45 4.78 10.52 4.85
CA LEU A 45 3.51 9.80 4.87
C LEU A 45 3.37 9.01 6.17
N GLU A 46 2.19 9.09 6.79
CA GLU A 46 1.84 8.26 7.95
C GLU A 46 0.54 7.52 7.71
N VAL A 47 0.50 6.26 8.12
CA VAL A 47 -0.69 5.39 8.07
C VAL A 47 -0.98 4.91 9.48
N ALA A 48 -2.16 5.23 9.98
CA ALA A 48 -2.58 4.82 11.32
C ALA A 48 -2.89 3.31 11.37
N THR A 49 -2.79 2.71 12.54
CA THR A 49 -3.17 1.30 12.72
C THR A 49 -4.67 1.10 12.43
N GLY A 50 -5.00 0.13 11.59
CA GLY A 50 -6.37 -0.19 11.18
C GLY A 50 -6.93 0.73 10.08
N GLU A 51 -6.16 1.72 9.60
CA GLU A 51 -6.53 2.62 8.51
C GLU A 51 -6.34 1.96 7.14
N THR A 52 -7.20 2.27 6.20
CA THR A 52 -6.95 2.06 4.77
C THR A 52 -6.59 3.40 4.12
N LEU A 53 -5.34 3.53 3.72
CA LEU A 53 -4.85 4.68 2.95
C LEU A 53 -4.80 4.34 1.46
N ALA A 54 -5.47 5.11 0.60
CA ALA A 54 -5.24 5.04 -0.84
C ALA A 54 -4.14 6.01 -1.27
N ILE A 55 -3.16 5.53 -2.03
CA ILE A 55 -2.17 6.37 -2.70
C ILE A 55 -2.55 6.45 -4.17
N ILE A 56 -3.00 7.63 -4.57
CA ILE A 56 -3.42 7.91 -5.94
C ILE A 56 -2.36 8.73 -6.67
N GLY A 57 -2.42 8.71 -7.99
CA GLY A 57 -1.52 9.49 -8.85
C GLY A 57 -1.39 8.90 -10.23
N ARG A 58 -0.80 9.64 -11.16
CA ARG A 58 -0.63 9.20 -12.55
C ARG A 58 0.23 7.95 -12.66
N SER A 59 0.04 7.21 -13.74
CA SER A 59 0.90 6.08 -14.10
C SER A 59 2.37 6.56 -14.23
N GLY A 60 3.32 5.77 -13.73
CA GLY A 60 4.73 6.16 -13.68
C GLY A 60 5.10 7.20 -12.59
N GLY A 61 4.15 7.68 -11.78
CA GLY A 61 4.37 8.71 -10.75
C GLY A 61 5.13 8.27 -9.49
N GLY A 62 5.62 7.02 -9.43
CA GLY A 62 6.41 6.53 -8.29
C GLY A 62 5.63 5.72 -7.23
N LYS A 63 4.33 5.47 -7.43
CA LYS A 63 3.47 4.76 -6.45
C LYS A 63 4.00 3.35 -6.09
N SER A 64 4.22 2.50 -7.09
CA SER A 64 4.76 1.14 -6.87
C SER A 64 6.22 1.18 -6.37
N VAL A 65 6.97 2.24 -6.73
CA VAL A 65 8.31 2.47 -6.18
C VAL A 65 8.21 2.72 -4.67
N LEU A 66 7.28 3.58 -4.23
CA LEU A 66 7.05 3.84 -2.81
C LEU A 66 6.65 2.56 -2.06
N LEU A 67 5.74 1.73 -2.61
CA LEU A 67 5.39 0.45 -1.99
C LEU A 67 6.60 -0.48 -1.82
N LYS A 68 7.46 -0.57 -2.84
CA LYS A 68 8.68 -1.41 -2.78
C LYS A 68 9.64 -0.98 -1.67
N HIS A 69 9.73 0.32 -1.39
CA HIS A 69 10.52 0.83 -0.27
C HIS A 69 9.89 0.45 1.08
N ILE A 70 8.58 0.60 1.23
CA ILE A 70 7.86 0.26 2.48
C ILE A 70 8.07 -1.22 2.88
N VAL A 71 8.20 -2.14 1.93
CA VAL A 71 8.46 -3.57 2.24
C VAL A 71 9.94 -3.94 2.24
N GLY A 72 10.84 -2.96 2.10
CA GLY A 72 12.28 -3.20 2.06
C GLY A 72 12.75 -4.01 0.84
N LEU A 73 12.01 -3.99 -0.27
CA LEU A 73 12.42 -4.55 -1.56
C LEU A 73 13.32 -3.61 -2.36
N MET A 74 13.46 -2.36 -1.89
CA MET A 74 14.27 -1.35 -2.51
C MET A 74 14.81 -0.41 -1.43
N GLU A 75 16.10 -0.10 -1.48
CA GLU A 75 16.73 0.86 -0.59
C GLU A 75 16.53 2.29 -1.12
N PRO A 76 16.16 3.26 -0.27
CA PRO A 76 16.11 4.66 -0.64
C PRO A 76 17.52 5.27 -0.73
N ASP A 77 17.61 6.42 -1.41
CA ASP A 77 18.85 7.20 -1.45
C ASP A 77 18.95 8.14 -0.22
N ALA A 78 17.80 8.45 0.41
CA ALA A 78 17.73 9.17 1.69
C ALA A 78 16.33 8.99 2.31
N GLY A 79 16.21 9.32 3.61
CA GLY A 79 14.97 9.26 4.37
C GLY A 79 14.87 8.01 5.25
N GLU A 80 13.74 7.90 5.95
CA GLU A 80 13.47 6.86 6.94
C GLU A 80 12.14 6.17 6.64
N ILE A 81 12.05 4.88 6.96
CA ILE A 81 10.80 4.11 6.88
C ILE A 81 10.63 3.32 8.16
N TRP A 82 9.56 3.61 8.86
CA TRP A 82 9.20 2.94 10.10
C TRP A 82 7.99 2.04 9.89
N ILE A 83 8.08 0.78 10.32
CA ILE A 83 6.95 -0.16 10.37
C ILE A 83 6.73 -0.50 11.83
N GLN A 84 5.58 -0.11 12.36
CA GLN A 84 5.34 -0.01 13.79
C GLN A 84 6.44 0.92 14.39
N ASP A 85 7.20 0.47 15.36
CA ASP A 85 8.26 1.27 16.00
C ASP A 85 9.66 0.88 15.52
N GLN A 86 9.81 0.25 14.34
CA GLN A 86 11.07 -0.26 13.81
C GLN A 86 11.44 0.47 12.51
N ASP A 87 12.56 1.19 12.52
CA ASP A 87 13.17 1.71 11.29
C ASP A 87 13.75 0.55 10.49
N ILE A 88 13.31 0.41 9.23
CA ILE A 88 13.73 -0.69 8.37
C ILE A 88 14.94 -0.35 7.50
N ILE A 89 15.39 0.91 7.50
CA ILE A 89 16.54 1.33 6.69
C ILE A 89 17.83 0.74 7.26
N GLY A 90 18.65 0.15 6.38
CA GLY A 90 19.91 -0.50 6.79
C GLY A 90 19.74 -1.85 7.49
N MET A 91 18.51 -2.38 7.61
CA MET A 91 18.29 -3.72 8.13
C MET A 91 18.88 -4.79 7.21
N SER A 92 19.47 -5.83 7.79
CA SER A 92 19.88 -7.03 7.05
C SER A 92 18.66 -7.78 6.48
N GLU A 93 18.84 -8.59 5.42
CA GLU A 93 17.79 -9.42 4.83
C GLU A 93 17.08 -10.32 5.86
N ARG A 94 17.81 -10.83 6.86
CA ARG A 94 17.22 -11.60 7.95
C ARG A 94 16.24 -10.75 8.79
N GLN A 95 16.61 -9.52 9.13
CA GLN A 95 15.75 -8.59 9.87
C GLN A 95 14.56 -8.15 9.03
N LEU A 96 14.77 -7.79 7.75
CA LEU A 96 13.68 -7.49 6.80
C LEU A 96 12.73 -8.68 6.63
N GLY A 97 13.23 -9.93 6.69
CA GLY A 97 12.42 -11.13 6.70
C GLY A 97 11.40 -11.14 7.85
N GLU A 98 11.77 -10.72 9.05
CA GLU A 98 10.86 -10.61 10.20
C GLU A 98 9.81 -9.49 10.01
N ILE A 99 10.21 -8.36 9.42
CA ILE A 99 9.28 -7.28 9.05
C ILE A 99 8.28 -7.75 7.99
N ARG A 100 8.76 -8.42 6.94
CA ARG A 100 7.91 -8.95 5.84
C ARG A 100 6.90 -10.00 6.32
N LYS A 101 7.13 -10.64 7.47
CA LYS A 101 6.13 -11.51 8.09
C LYS A 101 4.89 -10.74 8.57
N LYS A 102 5.04 -9.46 8.91
CA LYS A 102 3.97 -8.56 9.39
C LYS A 102 3.26 -7.82 8.27
N VAL A 103 3.80 -7.87 7.04
CA VAL A 103 3.29 -7.13 5.89
C VAL A 103 2.93 -8.08 4.76
N GLY A 104 1.67 -8.16 4.41
CA GLY A 104 1.20 -8.84 3.21
C GLY A 104 1.34 -7.95 1.98
N ILE A 105 1.53 -8.54 0.81
CA ILE A 105 1.59 -7.77 -0.44
C ILE A 105 0.81 -8.47 -1.55
N LEU A 106 -0.03 -7.69 -2.24
CA LEU A 106 -0.65 -8.08 -3.49
C LEU A 106 -0.03 -7.25 -4.61
N PHE A 107 0.76 -7.88 -5.46
CA PHE A 107 1.31 -7.24 -6.64
C PHE A 107 0.29 -7.13 -7.78
N GLN A 108 0.52 -6.18 -8.68
CA GLN A 108 -0.23 -6.05 -9.93
C GLN A 108 -0.25 -7.40 -10.68
N GLY A 109 -1.42 -7.88 -11.09
CA GLY A 109 -1.55 -9.18 -11.74
C GLY A 109 -1.73 -10.40 -10.81
N GLY A 110 -1.62 -10.22 -9.48
CA GLY A 110 -1.75 -11.31 -8.50
C GLY A 110 -0.45 -12.09 -8.28
N ALA A 111 0.48 -12.10 -9.23
CA ALA A 111 1.81 -12.77 -9.18
C ALA A 111 1.74 -14.20 -8.66
N LEU A 112 0.76 -15.01 -9.13
CA LEU A 112 0.63 -16.41 -8.75
C LEU A 112 1.79 -17.23 -9.32
N PHE A 113 2.14 -18.31 -8.65
CA PHE A 113 3.04 -19.33 -9.17
C PHE A 113 2.25 -20.22 -10.15
N ASP A 114 2.56 -20.13 -11.43
CA ASP A 114 1.83 -20.82 -12.48
C ASP A 114 1.97 -22.36 -12.40
N SER A 115 3.03 -22.85 -11.74
CA SER A 115 3.29 -24.27 -11.50
C SER A 115 2.62 -24.84 -10.25
N MET A 116 1.83 -24.03 -9.53
CA MET A 116 1.15 -24.41 -8.30
C MET A 116 -0.36 -24.26 -8.46
N THR A 117 -1.12 -25.18 -7.86
CA THR A 117 -2.58 -25.05 -7.75
C THR A 117 -2.98 -23.83 -6.91
N VAL A 118 -4.26 -23.51 -6.89
CA VAL A 118 -4.83 -22.44 -6.02
C VAL A 118 -4.51 -22.74 -4.55
N GLU A 119 -4.76 -23.97 -4.09
CA GLU A 119 -4.47 -24.38 -2.71
C GLU A 119 -2.99 -24.21 -2.38
N GLU A 120 -2.10 -24.64 -3.27
CA GLU A 120 -0.66 -24.54 -3.08
C GLU A 120 -0.17 -23.09 -3.06
N ASN A 121 -0.70 -22.23 -3.94
CA ASN A 121 -0.43 -20.81 -3.92
C ASN A 121 -0.83 -20.16 -2.59
N ILE A 122 -2.03 -20.48 -2.09
CA ILE A 122 -2.52 -19.94 -0.81
C ILE A 122 -1.71 -20.49 0.36
N ALA A 123 -1.35 -21.77 0.36
CA ALA A 123 -0.58 -22.42 1.43
C ALA A 123 0.90 -22.01 1.44
N PHE A 124 1.44 -21.52 0.33
CA PHE A 124 2.86 -21.24 0.14
C PHE A 124 3.48 -20.40 1.30
N PRO A 125 2.90 -19.26 1.74
CA PRO A 125 3.48 -18.48 2.83
C PRO A 125 3.51 -19.19 4.18
N LEU A 126 2.60 -20.13 4.42
CA LEU A 126 2.60 -20.95 5.63
C LEU A 126 3.72 -22.00 5.58
N ARG A 127 3.91 -22.63 4.42
CA ARG A 127 5.00 -23.59 4.18
C ARG A 127 6.38 -22.94 4.34
N GLU A 128 6.56 -21.74 3.78
CA GLU A 128 7.77 -20.93 3.96
C GLU A 128 8.01 -20.51 5.42
N ALA A 129 6.94 -20.33 6.19
CA ALA A 129 7.03 -20.06 7.62
C ALA A 129 7.35 -21.30 8.47
N GLY A 130 7.50 -22.49 7.84
CA GLY A 130 7.85 -23.73 8.51
C GLY A 130 6.66 -24.61 8.90
N GLU A 131 5.42 -24.25 8.53
CA GLU A 131 4.26 -25.11 8.75
C GLU A 131 4.34 -26.35 7.85
N ARG A 132 4.27 -27.54 8.44
CA ARG A 132 4.39 -28.82 7.73
C ARG A 132 3.19 -29.75 7.98
N ASP A 133 2.32 -29.44 8.95
CA ASP A 133 1.15 -30.27 9.22
C ASP A 133 0.11 -30.12 8.10
N PRO A 134 -0.19 -31.19 7.33
CA PRO A 134 -1.15 -31.13 6.24
C PRO A 134 -2.57 -30.80 6.69
N LYS A 135 -2.94 -31.15 7.95
CA LYS A 135 -4.28 -30.86 8.50
C LYS A 135 -4.41 -29.37 8.78
N VAL A 136 -3.38 -28.76 9.37
CA VAL A 136 -3.33 -27.32 9.65
C VAL A 136 -3.36 -26.52 8.35
N LEU A 137 -2.53 -26.91 7.36
CA LEU A 137 -2.48 -26.25 6.05
C LEU A 137 -3.85 -26.30 5.36
N ARG A 138 -4.46 -27.49 5.27
CA ARG A 138 -5.79 -27.66 4.64
C ARG A 138 -6.87 -26.82 5.34
N ALA A 139 -6.91 -26.84 6.67
CA ALA A 139 -7.90 -26.06 7.42
C ALA A 139 -7.79 -24.55 7.16
N LYS A 140 -6.55 -24.00 7.17
CA LYS A 140 -6.29 -22.57 6.91
C LYS A 140 -6.59 -22.20 5.46
N VAL A 141 -6.25 -23.04 4.51
CA VAL A 141 -6.55 -22.83 3.08
C VAL A 141 -8.05 -22.87 2.84
N ALA A 142 -8.77 -23.84 3.41
CA ALA A 142 -10.23 -23.92 3.29
C ALA A 142 -10.91 -22.67 3.84
N GLU A 143 -10.46 -22.16 5.01
CA GLU A 143 -10.94 -20.89 5.57
C GLU A 143 -10.70 -19.72 4.60
N MET A 144 -9.53 -19.68 3.97
CA MET A 144 -9.24 -18.62 3.02
C MET A 144 -10.06 -18.72 1.74
N LEU A 145 -10.29 -19.91 1.23
CA LEU A 145 -11.16 -20.15 0.07
C LEU A 145 -12.58 -19.69 0.31
N ASP A 146 -13.14 -20.01 1.50
CA ASP A 146 -14.45 -19.52 1.95
C ASP A 146 -14.49 -17.99 1.99
N VAL A 147 -13.52 -17.37 2.68
CA VAL A 147 -13.43 -15.89 2.78
C VAL A 147 -13.35 -15.20 1.42
N MET A 148 -12.69 -15.86 0.46
CA MET A 148 -12.51 -15.34 -0.91
C MET A 148 -13.66 -15.70 -1.85
N GLU A 149 -14.70 -16.42 -1.38
CA GLU A 149 -15.78 -16.95 -2.22
C GLU A 149 -15.22 -17.79 -3.40
N MET A 150 -14.32 -18.71 -3.04
CA MET A 150 -13.57 -19.57 -3.98
C MET A 150 -13.66 -21.05 -3.58
N GLU A 151 -14.69 -21.47 -2.85
CA GLU A 151 -14.88 -22.86 -2.44
C GLU A 151 -14.91 -23.79 -3.67
N GLY A 152 -14.30 -24.94 -3.52
CA GLY A 152 -14.19 -25.93 -4.59
C GLY A 152 -13.22 -25.56 -5.73
N GLN A 153 -12.45 -24.47 -5.60
CA GLN A 153 -11.49 -24.05 -6.62
C GLN A 153 -10.02 -24.43 -6.29
N GLY A 154 -9.79 -25.12 -5.17
CA GLY A 154 -8.44 -25.39 -4.64
C GLY A 154 -7.50 -26.11 -5.60
N ASP A 155 -8.02 -27.11 -6.34
CA ASP A 155 -7.23 -27.95 -7.26
C ASP A 155 -6.95 -27.29 -8.63
N LYS A 156 -7.56 -26.13 -8.91
CA LYS A 156 -7.37 -25.46 -10.19
C LYS A 156 -5.97 -24.85 -10.34
N MET A 157 -5.48 -24.88 -11.57
CA MET A 157 -4.25 -24.17 -11.94
C MET A 157 -4.56 -22.69 -12.27
N PRO A 158 -3.63 -21.76 -12.05
CA PRO A 158 -3.83 -20.33 -12.33
C PRO A 158 -4.28 -20.03 -13.77
N GLU A 159 -3.84 -20.80 -14.76
CA GLU A 159 -4.22 -20.61 -16.17
C GLU A 159 -5.73 -20.76 -16.40
N SER A 160 -6.41 -21.60 -15.59
CA SER A 160 -7.86 -21.84 -15.70
C SER A 160 -8.71 -20.81 -14.96
N LEU A 161 -8.09 -19.81 -14.30
CA LEU A 161 -8.79 -18.81 -13.52
C LEU A 161 -9.06 -17.53 -14.32
N SER A 162 -10.23 -16.91 -14.09
CA SER A 162 -10.49 -15.54 -14.54
C SER A 162 -9.56 -14.53 -13.84
N GLY A 163 -9.43 -13.32 -14.39
CA GLY A 163 -8.64 -12.25 -13.79
C GLY A 163 -9.05 -11.94 -12.35
N GLY A 164 -10.36 -11.87 -12.07
CA GLY A 164 -10.88 -11.66 -10.72
C GLY A 164 -10.56 -12.79 -9.77
N MET A 165 -10.65 -14.06 -10.22
CA MET A 165 -10.24 -15.21 -9.42
C MET A 165 -8.75 -15.19 -9.10
N LYS A 166 -7.88 -14.84 -10.06
CA LYS A 166 -6.43 -14.68 -9.82
C LYS A 166 -6.16 -13.64 -8.72
N LYS A 167 -6.89 -12.50 -8.75
CA LYS A 167 -6.79 -11.47 -7.70
C LYS A 167 -7.24 -12.00 -6.34
N ARG A 168 -8.34 -12.76 -6.25
CA ARG A 168 -8.82 -13.37 -5.01
C ARG A 168 -7.82 -14.36 -4.43
N VAL A 169 -7.19 -15.20 -5.25
CA VAL A 169 -6.12 -16.11 -4.81
C VAL A 169 -4.88 -15.34 -4.32
N GLY A 170 -4.48 -14.29 -5.03
CA GLY A 170 -3.39 -13.41 -4.61
C GLY A 170 -3.69 -12.70 -3.28
N LEU A 171 -4.94 -12.25 -3.06
CA LEU A 171 -5.41 -11.71 -1.79
C LEU A 171 -5.33 -12.76 -0.68
N ALA A 172 -5.87 -13.96 -0.90
CA ALA A 172 -5.79 -15.06 0.05
C ALA A 172 -4.36 -15.35 0.49
N ARG A 173 -3.45 -15.45 -0.49
CA ARG A 173 -2.03 -15.67 -0.24
C ARG A 173 -1.39 -14.55 0.57
N SER A 174 -1.74 -13.28 0.29
CA SER A 174 -1.16 -12.14 0.99
C SER A 174 -1.58 -12.05 2.46
N ILE A 175 -2.75 -12.62 2.84
CA ILE A 175 -3.31 -12.48 4.19
C ILE A 175 -3.36 -13.77 5.00
N ILE A 176 -3.04 -14.94 4.42
CA ILE A 176 -3.18 -16.24 5.13
C ILE A 176 -2.38 -16.30 6.44
N ARG A 177 -1.29 -15.53 6.53
CA ARG A 177 -0.48 -15.40 7.76
C ARG A 177 -1.01 -14.37 8.75
N ARG A 178 -2.16 -13.74 8.48
CA ARG A 178 -2.75 -12.67 9.30
C ARG A 178 -1.76 -11.52 9.55
N PRO A 179 -1.24 -10.86 8.50
CA PRO A 179 -0.32 -9.74 8.66
C PRO A 179 -1.02 -8.55 9.33
N SER A 180 -0.23 -7.69 10.00
CA SER A 180 -0.74 -6.45 10.59
C SER A 180 -1.07 -5.37 9.54
N CYS A 181 -0.41 -5.44 8.39
CA CYS A 181 -0.62 -4.52 7.27
C CYS A 181 -0.63 -5.27 5.94
N VAL A 182 -1.42 -4.78 4.97
CA VAL A 182 -1.43 -5.30 3.60
C VAL A 182 -1.26 -4.16 2.61
N LEU A 183 -0.36 -4.36 1.65
CA LEU A 183 -0.11 -3.42 0.56
C LEU A 183 -0.70 -3.99 -0.73
N TYR A 184 -1.51 -3.20 -1.41
CA TYR A 184 -2.18 -3.57 -2.66
C TYR A 184 -1.67 -2.68 -3.79
N ASP A 185 -0.96 -3.27 -4.76
CA ASP A 185 -0.50 -2.56 -5.95
C ASP A 185 -1.47 -2.81 -7.11
N GLU A 186 -2.29 -1.80 -7.44
CA GLU A 186 -3.29 -1.83 -8.49
C GLU A 186 -4.22 -3.08 -8.43
N PRO A 187 -4.95 -3.30 -7.31
CA PRO A 187 -5.67 -4.56 -7.06
C PRO A 187 -6.74 -4.87 -8.09
N THR A 188 -7.32 -3.86 -8.71
CA THR A 188 -8.44 -3.95 -9.67
C THR A 188 -8.03 -3.72 -11.12
N SER A 189 -6.73 -3.48 -11.37
CA SER A 189 -6.22 -3.26 -12.72
C SER A 189 -6.52 -4.43 -13.66
N GLY A 190 -7.03 -4.12 -14.86
CA GLY A 190 -7.35 -5.10 -15.89
C GLY A 190 -8.64 -5.90 -15.66
N LEU A 191 -9.47 -5.49 -14.69
CA LEU A 191 -10.78 -6.07 -14.43
C LEU A 191 -11.90 -5.19 -14.99
N ASP A 192 -13.02 -5.81 -15.33
CA ASP A 192 -14.24 -5.07 -15.64
C ASP A 192 -14.79 -4.38 -14.36
N PRO A 193 -15.64 -3.33 -14.51
CA PRO A 193 -16.09 -2.54 -13.36
C PRO A 193 -16.86 -3.34 -12.30
N VAL A 194 -17.58 -4.39 -12.67
CA VAL A 194 -18.37 -5.21 -11.72
C VAL A 194 -17.44 -6.07 -10.86
N VAL A 195 -16.47 -6.71 -11.51
CA VAL A 195 -15.47 -7.52 -10.80
C VAL A 195 -14.55 -6.63 -9.94
N ALA A 196 -14.17 -5.44 -10.45
CA ALA A 196 -13.39 -4.46 -9.69
C ALA A 196 -14.10 -4.05 -8.40
N ASP A 197 -15.39 -3.73 -8.47
CA ASP A 197 -16.21 -3.40 -7.30
C ASP A 197 -16.30 -4.58 -6.30
N SER A 198 -16.41 -5.82 -6.79
CA SER A 198 -16.38 -7.01 -5.95
C SER A 198 -15.06 -7.15 -5.19
N ILE A 199 -13.91 -6.88 -5.83
CA ILE A 199 -12.58 -6.89 -5.18
C ILE A 199 -12.47 -5.76 -4.15
N ASN A 200 -12.96 -4.55 -4.44
CA ASN A 200 -12.96 -3.43 -3.49
C ASN A 200 -13.76 -3.78 -2.23
N ARG A 201 -14.97 -4.33 -2.39
CA ARG A 201 -15.79 -4.80 -1.26
C ARG A 201 -15.08 -5.89 -0.46
N LEU A 202 -14.38 -6.80 -1.14
CA LEU A 202 -13.60 -7.84 -0.48
C LEU A 202 -12.47 -7.24 0.35
N ILE A 203 -11.69 -6.30 -0.18
CA ILE A 203 -10.62 -5.58 0.54
C ILE A 203 -11.18 -4.93 1.81
N ARG A 204 -12.31 -4.21 1.74
CA ARG A 204 -12.95 -3.60 2.92
C ARG A 204 -13.42 -4.65 3.93
N ARG A 205 -14.06 -5.74 3.49
CA ARG A 205 -14.46 -6.83 4.38
C ARG A 205 -13.28 -7.44 5.12
N LEU A 206 -12.16 -7.63 4.42
CA LEU A 206 -10.94 -8.19 5.00
C LEU A 206 -10.33 -7.25 6.05
N GLN A 207 -10.27 -5.95 5.75
CA GLN A 207 -9.82 -4.92 6.70
C GLN A 207 -10.66 -4.98 7.99
N HIS A 208 -11.99 -4.92 7.87
CA HIS A 208 -12.88 -4.94 9.03
C HIS A 208 -12.82 -6.27 9.79
N ARG A 209 -12.83 -7.41 9.07
CA ARG A 209 -12.84 -8.74 9.68
C ARG A 209 -11.57 -9.04 10.48
N PHE A 210 -10.43 -8.57 10.00
CA PHE A 210 -9.12 -8.90 10.57
C PHE A 210 -8.42 -7.71 11.24
N GLY A 211 -9.00 -6.52 11.22
CA GLY A 211 -8.42 -5.32 11.84
C GLY A 211 -7.09 -4.90 11.21
N MET A 212 -6.87 -5.21 9.92
CA MET A 212 -5.60 -4.95 9.24
C MET A 212 -5.50 -3.50 8.79
N THR A 213 -4.29 -2.94 8.86
CA THR A 213 -3.95 -1.70 8.16
C THR A 213 -3.76 -1.98 6.68
N SER A 214 -4.15 -1.06 5.81
CA SER A 214 -4.06 -1.26 4.36
C SER A 214 -3.49 -0.05 3.65
N ILE A 215 -2.61 -0.27 2.66
CA ILE A 215 -2.25 0.74 1.66
C ILE A 215 -2.70 0.23 0.30
N VAL A 216 -3.50 1.00 -0.41
CA VAL A 216 -3.98 0.68 -1.75
C VAL A 216 -3.40 1.69 -2.73
N VAL A 217 -2.53 1.24 -3.63
CA VAL A 217 -2.05 2.06 -4.73
C VAL A 217 -2.96 1.86 -5.93
N THR A 218 -3.49 2.94 -6.47
CA THR A 218 -4.31 2.90 -7.68
C THR A 218 -4.26 4.23 -8.46
N HIS A 219 -4.56 4.17 -9.74
CA HIS A 219 -4.84 5.35 -10.57
C HIS A 219 -6.34 5.55 -10.79
N ASP A 220 -7.19 4.63 -10.32
CA ASP A 220 -8.65 4.70 -10.44
C ASP A 220 -9.24 5.38 -9.20
N MET A 221 -9.83 6.55 -9.43
CA MET A 221 -10.42 7.37 -8.37
C MET A 221 -11.61 6.71 -7.70
N LYS A 222 -12.47 6.05 -8.50
CA LYS A 222 -13.63 5.35 -7.95
C LYS A 222 -13.18 4.28 -6.96
N ASN A 223 -12.23 3.46 -7.35
CA ASN A 223 -11.68 2.42 -6.48
C ASN A 223 -11.05 3.02 -5.20
N ALA A 224 -10.31 4.13 -5.32
CA ALA A 224 -9.75 4.82 -4.16
C ALA A 224 -10.85 5.28 -3.19
N PHE A 225 -11.91 5.92 -3.69
CA PHE A 225 -13.03 6.39 -2.86
C PHE A 225 -13.82 5.23 -2.22
N ASP A 226 -13.94 4.09 -2.91
CA ASP A 226 -14.68 2.94 -2.42
C ASP A 226 -13.97 2.25 -1.25
N VAL A 227 -12.63 2.26 -1.20
CA VAL A 227 -11.86 1.46 -0.22
C VAL A 227 -11.22 2.27 0.89
N ALA A 228 -10.90 3.55 0.67
CA ALA A 228 -10.02 4.31 1.56
C ALA A 228 -10.74 5.09 2.64
N ASP A 229 -10.13 5.13 3.83
CA ASP A 229 -10.47 6.08 4.90
C ASP A 229 -9.82 7.44 4.62
N ARG A 230 -8.56 7.41 4.14
CA ARG A 230 -7.82 8.62 3.72
C ARG A 230 -7.12 8.39 2.39
N ILE A 231 -6.84 9.49 1.71
CA ILE A 231 -6.20 9.51 0.38
C ILE A 231 -4.94 10.37 0.42
N ALA A 232 -3.86 9.84 -0.14
CA ALA A 232 -2.64 10.59 -0.44
C ALA A 232 -2.49 10.74 -1.96
N TYR A 233 -2.42 11.97 -2.46
CA TYR A 233 -2.17 12.23 -3.88
C TYR A 233 -0.68 12.41 -4.13
N LEU A 234 -0.08 11.46 -4.81
CA LEU A 234 1.32 11.50 -5.24
C LEU A 234 1.44 12.20 -6.59
N HIS A 235 2.04 13.39 -6.61
CA HIS A 235 2.25 14.18 -7.81
C HIS A 235 3.73 14.58 -7.94
N LYS A 236 4.32 14.28 -9.09
CA LYS A 236 5.73 14.60 -9.41
C LYS A 236 6.73 14.24 -8.30
N GLY A 237 6.53 13.06 -7.70
CA GLY A 237 7.41 12.52 -6.66
C GLY A 237 7.22 13.11 -5.26
N ARG A 238 6.13 13.85 -4.99
CA ARG A 238 5.78 14.41 -3.68
C ARG A 238 4.35 14.07 -3.29
N ILE A 239 4.07 13.98 -2.01
CA ILE A 239 2.68 13.94 -1.52
C ILE A 239 2.14 15.38 -1.61
N TYR A 240 1.28 15.61 -2.57
CA TYR A 240 0.67 16.90 -2.84
C TYR A 240 -0.56 17.17 -1.99
N PHE A 241 -1.31 16.11 -1.69
CA PHE A 241 -2.48 16.15 -0.82
C PHE A 241 -2.48 14.91 0.07
N HIS A 242 -2.96 15.08 1.31
CA HIS A 242 -3.18 13.98 2.24
C HIS A 242 -4.36 14.35 3.16
N GLY A 243 -5.47 13.65 3.01
CA GLY A 243 -6.72 13.94 3.73
C GLY A 243 -7.78 12.90 3.49
N THR A 244 -9.01 13.19 3.86
CA THR A 244 -10.18 12.34 3.62
C THR A 244 -10.65 12.43 2.17
N SER A 245 -11.44 11.43 1.73
CA SER A 245 -12.09 11.45 0.42
C SER A 245 -12.97 12.69 0.21
N ALA A 246 -13.66 13.14 1.26
CA ALA A 246 -14.50 14.34 1.22
C ALA A 246 -13.68 15.62 1.03
N GLU A 247 -12.57 15.76 1.75
CA GLU A 247 -11.66 16.92 1.60
C GLU A 247 -11.05 16.96 0.20
N LEU A 248 -10.67 15.81 -0.36
CA LEU A 248 -10.14 15.74 -1.74
C LEU A 248 -11.19 16.18 -2.76
N GLN A 249 -12.43 15.69 -2.64
CA GLN A 249 -13.53 16.03 -3.57
C GLN A 249 -13.96 17.49 -3.48
N GLN A 250 -13.90 18.08 -2.28
CA GLN A 250 -14.26 19.48 -2.04
C GLN A 250 -13.11 20.46 -2.31
N SER A 251 -11.93 19.96 -2.62
CA SER A 251 -10.76 20.80 -2.89
C SER A 251 -11.03 21.70 -4.11
N SER A 252 -10.82 22.99 -3.94
CA SER A 252 -10.82 23.97 -5.04
C SER A 252 -9.48 24.10 -5.75
N ASP A 253 -8.48 23.31 -5.34
CA ASP A 253 -7.14 23.32 -5.94
C ASP A 253 -7.22 22.86 -7.39
N PRO A 254 -6.76 23.67 -8.36
CA PRO A 254 -6.88 23.36 -9.78
C PRO A 254 -6.15 22.06 -10.19
N LEU A 255 -5.02 21.73 -9.56
CA LEU A 255 -4.28 20.51 -9.87
C LEU A 255 -5.04 19.26 -9.42
N ILE A 256 -5.67 19.34 -8.24
CA ILE A 256 -6.52 18.26 -7.72
C ILE A 256 -7.74 18.11 -8.63
N GLN A 257 -8.41 19.21 -8.99
CA GLN A 257 -9.58 19.18 -9.87
C GLN A 257 -9.25 18.62 -11.26
N ASP A 258 -8.14 19.02 -11.86
CA ASP A 258 -7.70 18.48 -13.15
C ASP A 258 -7.41 16.98 -13.05
N PHE A 259 -6.83 16.52 -11.93
CA PHE A 259 -6.61 15.09 -11.71
C PHE A 259 -7.92 14.31 -11.54
N LEU A 260 -8.87 14.83 -10.74
CA LEU A 260 -10.19 14.22 -10.53
C LEU A 260 -11.00 14.12 -11.82
N LEU A 261 -10.87 15.10 -12.71
CA LEU A 261 -11.56 15.15 -14.01
C LEU A 261 -10.80 14.40 -15.12
N GLY A 262 -9.67 13.77 -14.81
CA GLY A 262 -8.85 13.05 -15.78
C GLY A 262 -8.19 13.96 -16.83
N ARG A 263 -8.01 15.26 -16.53
CA ARG A 263 -7.36 16.22 -17.42
C ARG A 263 -5.85 16.15 -17.31
N SER A 264 -5.14 16.44 -18.42
CA SER A 264 -3.67 16.52 -18.42
C SER A 264 -3.20 17.84 -17.79
N ASP A 265 -2.02 17.83 -17.11
CA ASP A 265 -1.38 19.06 -16.62
C ASP A 265 -1.14 20.00 -17.82
N GLY A 266 -1.70 21.20 -17.74
CA GLY A 266 -1.48 22.22 -18.78
C GLY A 266 -2.63 22.46 -19.76
N HIS A 267 -3.81 21.84 -19.55
CA HIS A 267 -5.02 22.13 -20.36
C HIS A 267 -5.68 23.48 -19.98
N ARG A 268 -4.91 24.44 -19.49
CA ARG A 268 -5.31 25.87 -19.54
C ARG A 268 -4.88 26.44 -20.90
N GLY A 269 -5.32 25.76 -21.97
CA GLY A 269 -5.20 26.23 -23.33
C GLY A 269 -6.25 27.30 -23.58
N ASN A 270 -5.85 28.32 -24.32
CA ASN A 270 -6.61 29.47 -24.81
C ASN A 270 -8.10 29.18 -25.03
N PRO A 271 -9.01 30.10 -24.69
CA PRO A 271 -10.34 30.05 -25.23
C PRO A 271 -10.21 30.00 -26.75
N VAL A 272 -10.85 29.00 -27.36
CA VAL A 272 -11.02 28.94 -28.81
C VAL A 272 -11.76 30.22 -29.18
N GLU A 273 -11.04 31.20 -29.75
CA GLU A 273 -11.68 32.31 -30.44
C GLU A 273 -12.48 31.71 -31.59
N SER A 274 -13.79 31.81 -31.44
CA SER A 274 -14.75 31.51 -32.49
C SER A 274 -14.83 32.68 -33.50
#